data_e35a8372992546fe1f708751f8e5b22c
#
_entry.id   e35a8372992546fe1f708751f8e5b22c
#
_cell.length_a   1.000
_cell.length_b   1.000
_cell.length_c   1.000
_cell.angle_alpha   90.00
_cell.angle_beta   90.00
_cell.angle_gamma   90.00
#
_symmetry.space_group_name_H-M   'P 1'
#
loop_
_entity.id
_entity.type
_entity.pdbx_description
1 polymer ?
#
loop_
_entity_poly.entity_id
_entity_poly.type
_entity_poly.pdbx_seq_one_letter_code
_entity_poly.pdbx_strand_id
1 'polypeptide(L)'
;ADVEVPAVETLMRVEGTPDNPVKGVSFEGISFSYATWMRPSISGHAPLQAGMYMTEAYKLRPKMVRPNGDHKLDNQGWVGRPASAVSVNCAEDIDFLRCTFEHCASTGVEFHQYTKGGSISHCTIRDVGGNGILAGSFGPEAHEAHLPYSSSDSRIICTGLTISNNLITDVTNEDWGCVGIGAGFVRDIKILHNEISEVSYTGISMGWGWNQQVCSMSNNMVKGNLIHHYAKHMYDTAGIYTLGSQPHSFV
;
A
#
# COMPACT_ATOMS: atom_id res chain seq x y z
N ALA A 1 -14.04 -27.13 -19.29
CA ALA A 1 -13.76 -25.84 -18.63
C ALA A 1 -12.26 -25.79 -18.35
N ASP A 2 -11.62 -24.75 -18.76
CA ASP A 2 -10.20 -24.50 -18.44
C ASP A 2 -10.15 -24.09 -16.98
N VAL A 3 -9.23 -24.66 -16.21
CA VAL A 3 -9.00 -24.33 -14.79
C VAL A 3 -7.60 -23.76 -14.67
N GLU A 4 -7.50 -22.54 -14.18
CA GLU A 4 -6.24 -21.88 -13.91
C GLU A 4 -5.94 -21.95 -12.41
N VAL A 5 -4.72 -22.38 -12.06
CA VAL A 5 -4.27 -22.49 -10.67
C VAL A 5 -3.06 -21.59 -10.49
N PRO A 6 -3.19 -20.49 -9.74
CA PRO A 6 -2.07 -19.60 -9.46
C PRO A 6 -0.96 -20.31 -8.70
N ALA A 7 0.30 -20.12 -9.11
CA ALA A 7 1.45 -20.79 -8.51
C ALA A 7 2.48 -19.84 -7.88
N VAL A 8 2.39 -18.54 -8.18
CA VAL A 8 3.34 -17.53 -7.69
C VAL A 8 2.62 -16.34 -7.07
N GLU A 9 3.22 -15.75 -6.05
CA GLU A 9 2.68 -14.58 -5.36
C GLU A 9 3.00 -13.28 -6.11
N THR A 10 4.13 -13.23 -6.79
CA THR A 10 4.57 -12.05 -7.56
C THR A 10 4.90 -12.48 -8.98
N LEU A 11 4.14 -11.95 -9.93
CA LEU A 11 4.28 -12.22 -11.37
C LEU A 11 5.48 -11.47 -11.98
N MET A 12 5.71 -10.25 -11.50
CA MET A 12 6.79 -9.41 -12.00
C MET A 12 7.45 -8.60 -10.87
N ARG A 13 8.78 -8.55 -10.89
CA ARG A 13 9.58 -7.69 -10.04
C ARG A 13 10.42 -6.73 -10.88
N VAL A 14 10.34 -5.45 -10.57
CA VAL A 14 11.27 -4.43 -11.04
C VAL A 14 12.14 -4.07 -9.85
N GLU A 15 13.35 -4.61 -9.79
CA GLU A 15 14.16 -4.57 -8.59
C GLU A 15 15.61 -4.23 -8.90
N GLY A 16 16.05 -3.08 -8.42
CA GLY A 16 17.44 -2.65 -8.44
C GLY A 16 18.09 -2.73 -7.06
N THR A 17 19.07 -1.86 -6.83
CA THR A 17 19.62 -1.61 -5.50
C THR A 17 19.58 -0.11 -5.19
N PRO A 18 19.69 0.33 -3.92
CA PRO A 18 19.68 1.76 -3.59
C PRO A 18 20.74 2.59 -4.33
N ASP A 19 21.87 1.98 -4.66
CA ASP A 19 22.98 2.65 -5.36
C ASP A 19 22.98 2.40 -6.87
N ASN A 20 22.19 1.43 -7.35
CA ASN A 20 22.03 1.13 -8.77
C ASN A 20 20.56 0.77 -9.07
N PRO A 21 19.65 1.75 -9.03
CA PRO A 21 18.23 1.51 -9.30
C PRO A 21 17.96 1.19 -10.77
N VAL A 22 16.90 0.43 -11.04
CA VAL A 22 16.33 0.29 -12.37
C VAL A 22 15.72 1.62 -12.79
N LYS A 23 15.92 2.07 -14.04
CA LYS A 23 15.49 3.41 -14.47
C LYS A 23 14.78 3.42 -15.81
N GLY A 24 13.74 4.24 -15.92
CA GLY A 24 13.12 4.63 -17.17
C GLY A 24 12.50 3.46 -17.93
N VAL A 25 11.76 2.59 -17.25
CA VAL A 25 11.08 1.45 -17.89
C VAL A 25 9.57 1.72 -17.90
N SER A 26 8.97 1.54 -19.06
CA SER A 26 7.53 1.70 -19.26
C SER A 26 6.88 0.39 -19.70
N PHE A 27 5.80 0.03 -19.03
CA PHE A 27 4.94 -1.10 -19.36
C PHE A 27 3.61 -0.58 -19.89
N GLU A 28 3.21 -1.02 -21.07
CA GLU A 28 2.00 -0.51 -21.70
C GLU A 28 1.12 -1.64 -22.23
N GLY A 29 -0.18 -1.59 -21.88
CA GLY A 29 -1.19 -2.50 -22.40
C GLY A 29 -1.02 -3.96 -21.98
N ILE A 30 -0.35 -4.22 -20.85
CA ILE A 30 -0.08 -5.57 -20.33
C ILE A 30 -1.14 -5.95 -19.30
N SER A 31 -1.61 -7.19 -19.34
CA SER A 31 -2.44 -7.78 -18.29
C SER A 31 -1.59 -8.66 -17.37
N PHE A 32 -1.68 -8.39 -16.07
CA PHE A 32 -1.08 -9.16 -14.98
C PHE A 32 -2.20 -9.88 -14.24
N SER A 33 -2.24 -11.20 -14.35
CA SER A 33 -3.38 -11.99 -13.85
C SER A 33 -2.94 -13.26 -13.15
N TYR A 34 -3.75 -13.72 -12.18
CA TYR A 34 -3.59 -14.99 -11.49
C TYR A 34 -2.34 -15.06 -10.59
N ALA A 35 -2.12 -14.03 -9.78
CA ALA A 35 -1.19 -14.10 -8.66
C ALA A 35 -1.85 -14.72 -7.44
N THR A 36 -1.16 -15.60 -6.73
CA THR A 36 -1.64 -16.21 -5.50
C THR A 36 -1.14 -15.48 -4.26
N TRP A 37 -1.67 -15.83 -3.11
CA TRP A 37 -1.13 -15.48 -1.81
C TRP A 37 -1.60 -16.47 -0.76
N MET A 38 -0.66 -17.21 -0.18
CA MET A 38 -0.97 -18.24 0.80
C MET A 38 -1.29 -17.68 2.19
N ARG A 39 -1.04 -16.41 2.44
CA ARG A 39 -1.12 -15.72 3.73
C ARG A 39 -0.18 -16.34 4.78
N PRO A 40 0.32 -15.59 5.74
CA PRO A 40 1.11 -16.13 6.83
C PRO A 40 0.19 -16.92 7.78
N SER A 41 0.15 -18.25 7.60
CA SER A 41 -0.80 -19.13 8.29
C SER A 41 -0.23 -19.86 9.52
N ILE A 42 1.09 -19.96 9.66
CA ILE A 42 1.72 -20.69 10.78
C ILE A 42 1.41 -20.05 12.11
N SER A 43 1.44 -18.73 12.20
CA SER A 43 1.12 -17.95 13.39
C SER A 43 -0.26 -17.28 13.33
N GLY A 44 -1.08 -17.67 12.37
CA GLY A 44 -2.34 -17.00 12.07
C GLY A 44 -2.16 -15.73 11.24
N HIS A 45 -3.27 -15.15 10.81
CA HIS A 45 -3.32 -13.90 10.06
C HIS A 45 -4.22 -12.92 10.79
N ALA A 46 -3.66 -11.81 11.26
CA ALA A 46 -4.40 -10.73 11.89
C ALA A 46 -4.18 -9.44 11.09
N PRO A 47 -5.12 -9.08 10.23
CA PRO A 47 -4.99 -7.92 9.35
C PRO A 47 -5.07 -6.62 10.14
N LEU A 48 -4.33 -5.63 9.67
CA LEU A 48 -4.41 -4.22 10.02
C LEU A 48 -4.97 -3.45 8.82
N GLN A 49 -4.98 -2.12 8.92
CA GLN A 49 -5.35 -1.26 7.81
C GLN A 49 -4.37 -1.40 6.62
N ALA A 50 -4.86 -1.08 5.42
CA ALA A 50 -4.12 -1.16 4.17
C ALA A 50 -3.50 -2.53 3.87
N GLY A 51 -4.10 -3.61 4.37
CA GLY A 51 -3.63 -4.98 4.16
C GLY A 51 -2.34 -5.33 4.90
N MET A 52 -1.79 -4.41 5.69
CA MET A 52 -0.73 -4.78 6.61
C MET A 52 -1.27 -5.80 7.60
N TYR A 53 -0.42 -6.69 8.08
CA TYR A 53 -0.83 -7.70 9.05
C TYR A 53 0.13 -7.76 10.24
N MET A 54 -0.37 -8.20 11.38
CA MET A 54 0.46 -8.39 12.56
C MET A 54 1.31 -9.63 12.39
N THR A 55 2.62 -9.44 12.48
CA THR A 55 3.58 -10.54 12.69
C THR A 55 3.72 -10.78 14.18
N GLU A 56 4.00 -12.02 14.57
CA GLU A 56 4.22 -12.37 15.97
C GLU A 56 3.11 -11.82 16.92
N ALA A 57 1.85 -11.94 16.53
CA ALA A 57 0.71 -11.40 17.28
C ALA A 57 0.59 -11.93 18.73
N TYR A 58 1.24 -13.06 19.03
CA TYR A 58 1.39 -13.65 20.37
C TYR A 58 2.50 -13.01 21.20
N LYS A 59 3.38 -12.21 20.60
CA LYS A 59 4.50 -11.58 21.27
C LYS A 59 4.11 -10.19 21.75
N LEU A 60 4.15 -10.00 23.05
CA LEU A 60 3.91 -8.69 23.65
C LEU A 60 5.12 -7.80 23.36
N ARG A 61 4.84 -6.60 22.82
CA ARG A 61 5.88 -5.61 22.61
C ARG A 61 6.35 -5.01 23.96
N PRO A 62 7.58 -4.48 24.00
CA PRO A 62 8.09 -3.77 25.15
C PRO A 62 7.17 -2.61 25.55
N LYS A 63 7.18 -2.28 26.84
CA LYS A 63 6.41 -1.15 27.37
C LYS A 63 6.71 0.13 26.59
N MET A 64 5.72 0.60 25.85
CA MET A 64 5.74 1.95 25.31
C MET A 64 5.04 2.89 26.28
N VAL A 65 5.68 4.01 26.59
CA VAL A 65 5.04 5.11 27.29
C VAL A 65 4.26 5.89 26.25
N ARG A 66 2.93 5.83 26.33
CA ARG A 66 2.07 6.74 25.56
C ARG A 66 2.25 8.16 26.09
N PRO A 67 1.93 9.21 25.28
CA PRO A 67 2.03 10.60 25.71
C PRO A 67 1.25 10.93 26.98
N ASN A 68 0.22 10.16 27.31
CA ASN A 68 -0.57 10.28 28.54
C ASN A 68 -0.01 9.50 29.75
N GLY A 69 1.16 8.89 29.64
CA GLY A 69 1.78 8.11 30.70
C GLY A 69 1.25 6.68 30.83
N ASP A 70 0.29 6.24 29.99
CA ASP A 70 -0.26 4.90 30.02
C ASP A 70 0.75 3.85 29.51
N HIS A 71 1.05 2.88 30.36
CA HIS A 71 1.85 1.71 30.01
C HIS A 71 0.93 0.56 29.63
N LYS A 72 0.50 0.48 28.40
CA LYS A 72 -0.26 -0.67 27.90
C LYS A 72 0.65 -1.63 27.15
N LEU A 73 0.49 -2.90 27.45
CA LEU A 73 0.97 -3.97 26.59
C LEU A 73 0.01 -4.02 25.41
N ASP A 74 0.54 -3.82 24.24
CA ASP A 74 -0.21 -3.79 22.99
C ASP A 74 0.53 -4.68 22.00
N ASN A 75 -0.16 -5.59 21.36
CA ASN A 75 0.43 -6.55 20.45
C ASN A 75 0.30 -6.14 18.96
N GLN A 76 -0.12 -4.92 18.69
CA GLN A 76 -0.19 -4.35 17.34
C GLN A 76 1.14 -3.77 16.85
N GLY A 77 2.25 -4.25 17.38
CA GLY A 77 3.54 -3.64 17.14
C GLY A 77 4.18 -4.05 15.82
N TRP A 78 4.14 -5.31 15.54
CA TRP A 78 4.98 -5.90 14.52
C TRP A 78 4.19 -6.10 13.23
N VAL A 79 4.56 -5.38 12.19
CA VAL A 79 3.80 -5.28 10.95
C VAL A 79 4.51 -5.97 9.81
N GLY A 80 3.81 -6.87 9.15
CA GLY A 80 4.20 -7.47 7.88
C GLY A 80 3.45 -6.83 6.71
N ARG A 81 3.97 -6.99 5.51
CA ARG A 81 3.44 -6.45 4.26
C ARG A 81 2.85 -7.55 3.39
N PRO A 82 1.66 -7.38 2.80
CA PRO A 82 1.10 -8.36 1.87
C PRO A 82 1.93 -8.45 0.59
N ALA A 83 1.91 -9.61 -0.07
CA ALA A 83 2.51 -9.78 -1.39
C ALA A 83 1.78 -8.91 -2.42
N SER A 84 2.47 -8.60 -3.53
CA SER A 84 1.91 -7.87 -4.67
C SER A 84 2.14 -8.64 -5.96
N ALA A 85 1.15 -8.65 -6.85
CA ALA A 85 1.29 -9.30 -8.15
C ALA A 85 2.39 -8.66 -8.99
N VAL A 86 2.55 -7.34 -8.88
CA VAL A 86 3.66 -6.60 -9.47
C VAL A 86 4.33 -5.75 -8.39
N SER A 87 5.64 -5.89 -8.23
CA SER A 87 6.41 -5.17 -7.23
C SER A 87 7.52 -4.34 -7.87
N VAL A 88 7.57 -3.05 -7.49
CA VAL A 88 8.61 -2.10 -7.90
C VAL A 88 9.39 -1.68 -6.66
N ASN A 89 10.70 -1.94 -6.65
CA ASN A 89 11.58 -1.63 -5.53
C ASN A 89 12.94 -1.16 -6.03
N CYS A 90 13.56 -0.18 -5.38
CA CYS A 90 14.84 0.39 -5.82
C CYS A 90 14.80 0.76 -7.32
N ALA A 91 13.88 1.64 -7.70
CA ALA A 91 13.66 1.98 -9.10
C ALA A 91 13.24 3.45 -9.28
N GLU A 92 13.61 4.03 -10.41
CA GLU A 92 13.29 5.42 -10.77
C GLU A 92 12.56 5.47 -12.12
N ASP A 93 11.51 6.30 -12.20
CA ASP A 93 10.75 6.56 -13.43
C ASP A 93 10.23 5.27 -14.07
N ILE A 94 9.47 4.50 -13.30
CA ILE A 94 8.79 3.29 -13.77
C ILE A 94 7.33 3.62 -14.05
N ASP A 95 6.88 3.36 -15.27
CA ASP A 95 5.54 3.71 -15.71
C ASP A 95 4.71 2.47 -16.06
N PHE A 96 3.46 2.47 -15.61
CA PHE A 96 2.41 1.56 -16.07
C PHE A 96 1.32 2.36 -16.76
N LEU A 97 1.12 2.11 -18.04
CA LEU A 97 0.15 2.81 -18.88
C LEU A 97 -0.83 1.81 -19.51
N ARG A 98 -2.12 2.02 -19.30
CA ARG A 98 -3.18 1.14 -19.87
C ARG A 98 -3.00 -0.35 -19.56
N CYS A 99 -2.42 -0.68 -18.42
CA CYS A 99 -2.27 -2.03 -17.94
C CYS A 99 -3.52 -2.51 -17.18
N THR A 100 -3.69 -3.81 -17.09
CA THR A 100 -4.73 -4.45 -16.28
C THR A 100 -4.09 -5.32 -15.20
N PHE A 101 -4.62 -5.22 -13.98
CA PHE A 101 -4.24 -6.08 -12.84
C PHE A 101 -5.52 -6.74 -12.33
N GLU A 102 -5.64 -8.04 -12.50
CA GLU A 102 -6.88 -8.75 -12.18
C GLU A 102 -6.65 -10.18 -11.71
N HIS A 103 -7.65 -10.76 -11.05
CA HIS A 103 -7.59 -12.12 -10.53
C HIS A 103 -6.37 -12.37 -9.64
N CYS A 104 -6.06 -11.40 -8.76
CA CYS A 104 -4.91 -11.45 -7.87
C CYS A 104 -5.37 -11.65 -6.42
N ALA A 105 -4.82 -12.62 -5.72
CA ALA A 105 -5.24 -12.96 -4.36
C ALA A 105 -4.83 -11.93 -3.29
N SER A 106 -3.87 -11.05 -3.58
CA SER A 106 -3.41 -10.00 -2.67
C SER A 106 -3.32 -8.66 -3.40
N THR A 107 -2.31 -7.83 -3.15
CA THR A 107 -2.18 -6.50 -3.78
C THR A 107 -1.94 -6.59 -5.29
N GLY A 108 -2.61 -5.76 -6.07
CA GLY A 108 -2.42 -5.70 -7.52
C GLY A 108 -1.03 -5.22 -7.90
N VAL A 109 -0.65 -4.02 -7.50
CA VAL A 109 0.66 -3.43 -7.81
C VAL A 109 1.19 -2.61 -6.65
N GLU A 110 2.51 -2.62 -6.45
CA GLU A 110 3.15 -1.79 -5.44
C GLU A 110 4.38 -1.06 -5.96
N PHE A 111 4.59 0.16 -5.42
CA PHE A 111 5.83 0.92 -5.47
C PHE A 111 6.37 1.01 -4.05
N HIS A 112 7.40 0.23 -3.72
CA HIS A 112 7.83 0.06 -2.33
C HIS A 112 8.90 1.08 -1.93
N GLN A 113 10.07 0.63 -1.52
CA GLN A 113 11.16 1.47 -1.03
C GLN A 113 12.12 1.88 -2.15
N TYR A 114 12.85 2.98 -1.95
CA TYR A 114 13.82 3.52 -2.91
C TYR A 114 13.22 3.71 -4.30
N THR A 115 11.93 4.04 -4.37
CA THR A 115 11.26 4.36 -5.64
C THR A 115 11.14 5.88 -5.78
N LYS A 116 11.42 6.37 -6.98
CA LYS A 116 11.37 7.80 -7.27
C LYS A 116 10.75 8.06 -8.65
N GLY A 117 9.82 9.01 -8.71
CA GLY A 117 9.13 9.31 -9.97
C GLY A 117 8.23 8.18 -10.44
N GLY A 118 7.94 8.17 -11.72
CA GLY A 118 7.10 7.18 -12.37
C GLY A 118 5.61 7.41 -12.20
N SER A 119 4.84 6.54 -12.85
CA SER A 119 3.39 6.65 -12.82
C SER A 119 2.67 5.32 -12.98
N ILE A 120 1.42 5.28 -12.50
CA ILE A 120 0.43 4.30 -12.88
C ILE A 120 -0.79 5.06 -13.37
N SER A 121 -1.11 4.93 -14.65
CA SER A 121 -2.13 5.75 -15.28
C SER A 121 -2.95 5.01 -16.33
N HIS A 122 -4.25 5.34 -16.37
CA HIS A 122 -5.23 4.74 -17.30
C HIS A 122 -5.27 3.20 -17.18
N CYS A 123 -4.93 2.67 -16.00
CA CYS A 123 -4.94 1.25 -15.74
C CYS A 123 -6.29 0.82 -15.14
N THR A 124 -6.58 -0.47 -15.27
CA THR A 124 -7.72 -1.12 -14.62
C THR A 124 -7.21 -2.08 -13.57
N ILE A 125 -7.67 -1.94 -12.34
CA ILE A 125 -7.37 -2.85 -11.23
C ILE A 125 -8.72 -3.39 -10.73
N ARG A 126 -8.92 -4.69 -10.86
CA ARG A 126 -10.19 -5.32 -10.51
C ARG A 126 -10.03 -6.79 -10.10
N ASP A 127 -11.03 -7.31 -9.39
CA ASP A 127 -11.02 -8.69 -8.88
C ASP A 127 -9.71 -9.02 -8.16
N VAL A 128 -9.43 -8.22 -7.13
CA VAL A 128 -8.20 -8.30 -6.33
C VAL A 128 -8.56 -8.58 -4.88
N GLY A 129 -7.97 -9.62 -4.32
CA GLY A 129 -8.23 -10.03 -2.94
C GLY A 129 -7.74 -9.05 -1.88
N GLY A 130 -6.68 -8.30 -2.18
CA GLY A 130 -6.07 -7.30 -1.32
C GLY A 130 -6.20 -5.87 -1.84
N ASN A 131 -5.16 -5.05 -1.63
CA ASN A 131 -5.19 -3.66 -2.07
C ASN A 131 -5.14 -3.54 -3.60
N GLY A 132 -5.77 -2.51 -4.14
CA GLY A 132 -5.58 -2.19 -5.55
C GLY A 132 -4.13 -1.76 -5.82
N ILE A 133 -3.70 -0.67 -5.20
CA ILE A 133 -2.35 -0.10 -5.35
C ILE A 133 -1.77 0.18 -3.97
N LEU A 134 -0.50 -0.18 -3.74
CA LEU A 134 0.28 0.24 -2.59
C LEU A 134 1.46 1.14 -2.99
N ALA A 135 1.68 2.22 -2.26
CA ALA A 135 2.82 3.10 -2.44
C ALA A 135 3.56 3.35 -1.13
N GLY A 136 4.88 3.32 -1.17
CA GLY A 136 5.74 3.59 -0.04
C GLY A 136 5.84 2.47 0.99
N SER A 137 6.63 2.73 2.01
CA SER A 137 6.81 1.85 3.16
C SER A 137 5.74 2.13 4.21
N PHE A 138 5.38 1.09 4.94
CA PHE A 138 4.59 1.19 6.18
C PHE A 138 5.49 0.99 7.42
N GLY A 139 6.75 1.26 7.27
CA GLY A 139 7.85 1.00 8.19
C GLY A 139 8.71 -0.18 7.73
N PRO A 140 9.89 -0.36 8.32
CA PRO A 140 10.65 -1.58 8.12
C PRO A 140 9.84 -2.78 8.58
N GLU A 141 10.15 -3.95 8.06
CA GLU A 141 9.54 -5.18 8.56
C GLU A 141 9.67 -5.27 10.09
N ALA A 142 8.58 -5.67 10.73
CA ALA A 142 8.46 -5.68 12.19
C ALA A 142 8.59 -4.30 12.87
N HIS A 143 8.40 -3.22 12.14
CA HIS A 143 8.32 -1.87 12.73
C HIS A 143 7.05 -1.71 13.56
N GLU A 144 7.15 -1.01 14.66
CA GLU A 144 6.02 -0.72 15.53
C GLU A 144 5.12 0.36 14.90
N ALA A 145 3.84 0.03 14.69
CA ALA A 145 2.90 0.85 13.92
C ALA A 145 2.65 2.26 14.48
N HIS A 146 2.85 2.48 15.78
CA HIS A 146 2.62 3.77 16.42
C HIS A 146 3.87 4.66 16.49
N LEU A 147 5.02 4.15 16.09
CA LEU A 147 6.24 4.94 16.07
C LEU A 147 6.33 5.82 14.82
N PRO A 148 6.90 7.03 14.94
CA PRO A 148 7.22 7.82 13.77
C PRO A 148 8.30 7.11 12.96
N TYR A 149 8.15 7.13 11.65
CA TYR A 149 9.16 6.58 10.75
C TYR A 149 9.97 7.69 10.10
N SER A 150 11.26 7.62 10.34
CA SER A 150 12.25 8.53 9.75
C SER A 150 13.52 7.74 9.50
N SER A 151 14.00 7.68 8.28
CA SER A 151 15.25 6.99 7.94
C SER A 151 16.40 7.96 7.84
N SER A 152 17.61 7.53 8.22
CA SER A 152 18.85 8.27 7.95
C SER A 152 19.16 8.36 6.47
N ASP A 153 18.72 7.38 5.65
CA ASP A 153 18.78 7.43 4.20
C ASP A 153 17.40 7.85 3.64
N SER A 154 17.27 9.12 3.27
CA SER A 154 16.02 9.65 2.74
C SER A 154 15.60 9.06 1.39
N ARG A 155 16.50 8.37 0.68
CA ARG A 155 16.21 7.70 -0.60
C ARG A 155 15.25 6.52 -0.42
N ILE A 156 15.15 5.96 0.80
CA ILE A 156 14.25 4.84 1.09
C ILE A 156 12.78 5.23 0.87
N ILE A 157 12.45 6.51 0.95
CA ILE A 157 11.07 6.99 0.83
C ILE A 157 10.64 6.95 -0.64
N CYS A 158 9.49 6.35 -0.89
CA CYS A 158 8.82 6.45 -2.19
C CYS A 158 8.40 7.90 -2.44
N THR A 159 8.88 8.50 -3.51
CA THR A 159 8.69 9.94 -3.77
C THR A 159 8.38 10.24 -5.24
N GLY A 160 7.52 11.24 -5.48
CA GLY A 160 7.25 11.76 -6.82
C GLY A 160 6.36 10.88 -7.71
N LEU A 161 5.80 9.78 -7.19
CA LEU A 161 4.91 8.90 -7.95
C LEU A 161 3.59 9.59 -8.27
N THR A 162 3.07 9.38 -9.48
CA THR A 162 1.74 9.83 -9.89
C THR A 162 0.81 8.63 -10.13
N ILE A 163 -0.32 8.57 -9.43
CA ILE A 163 -1.38 7.58 -9.59
C ILE A 163 -2.60 8.31 -10.17
N SER A 164 -2.92 8.11 -11.45
CA SER A 164 -3.93 8.95 -12.07
C SER A 164 -4.78 8.26 -13.15
N ASN A 165 -6.05 8.67 -13.23
CA ASN A 165 -6.99 8.21 -14.26
C ASN A 165 -7.15 6.69 -14.32
N ASN A 166 -7.07 6.01 -13.18
CA ASN A 166 -7.25 4.57 -13.09
C ASN A 166 -8.68 4.23 -12.67
N LEU A 167 -9.15 3.07 -13.12
CA LEU A 167 -10.33 2.41 -12.59
C LEU A 167 -9.89 1.35 -11.60
N ILE A 168 -10.25 1.52 -10.33
CA ILE A 168 -9.96 0.58 -9.24
C ILE A 168 -11.30 0.14 -8.66
N THR A 169 -11.69 -1.08 -8.96
CA THR A 169 -13.02 -1.57 -8.57
C THR A 169 -12.98 -3.06 -8.24
N ASP A 170 -13.90 -3.51 -7.39
CA ASP A 170 -13.95 -4.91 -7.01
C ASP A 170 -12.58 -5.40 -6.46
N VAL A 171 -12.06 -4.65 -5.52
CA VAL A 171 -10.80 -4.95 -4.80
C VAL A 171 -11.08 -5.13 -3.32
N THR A 172 -10.13 -5.71 -2.57
CA THR A 172 -10.27 -6.05 -1.14
C THR A 172 -11.23 -7.21 -0.86
N ASN A 173 -11.37 -8.13 -1.80
CA ASN A 173 -12.38 -9.19 -1.78
C ASN A 173 -12.07 -10.27 -0.72
N GLU A 174 -10.80 -10.50 -0.41
CA GLU A 174 -10.31 -11.55 0.48
C GLU A 174 -9.82 -11.00 1.83
N ASP A 175 -9.20 -9.83 1.82
CA ASP A 175 -8.71 -9.15 3.02
C ASP A 175 -9.42 -7.79 3.17
N TRP A 176 -10.45 -7.80 4.00
CA TRP A 176 -11.34 -6.65 4.12
C TRP A 176 -10.72 -5.40 4.76
N GLY A 177 -9.58 -5.53 5.42
CA GLY A 177 -8.79 -4.40 5.94
C GLY A 177 -7.98 -3.67 4.87
N CYS A 178 -7.95 -4.19 3.65
CA CYS A 178 -7.29 -3.59 2.50
C CYS A 178 -8.05 -2.37 1.98
N VAL A 179 -7.40 -1.61 1.09
CA VAL A 179 -7.89 -0.34 0.56
C VAL A 179 -7.74 -0.27 -0.97
N GLY A 180 -8.47 0.63 -1.61
CA GLY A 180 -8.32 0.88 -3.05
C GLY A 180 -6.90 1.34 -3.37
N ILE A 181 -6.44 2.42 -2.73
CA ILE A 181 -5.07 2.92 -2.81
C ILE A 181 -4.53 3.14 -1.40
N GLY A 182 -3.43 2.49 -1.05
CA GLY A 182 -2.68 2.70 0.17
C GLY A 182 -1.35 3.41 -0.10
N ALA A 183 -1.14 4.57 0.51
CA ALA A 183 0.12 5.29 0.44
C ALA A 183 0.65 5.50 1.86
N GLY A 184 1.69 4.76 2.23
CA GLY A 184 2.26 4.76 3.57
C GLY A 184 3.15 5.99 3.85
N PHE A 185 4.37 5.77 4.27
CA PHE A 185 5.37 6.85 4.43
C PHE A 185 5.89 7.27 3.04
N VAL A 186 5.23 8.24 2.44
CA VAL A 186 5.48 8.73 1.08
C VAL A 186 5.67 10.23 1.07
N ARG A 187 6.30 10.75 0.01
CA ARG A 187 6.50 12.19 -0.18
C ARG A 187 6.32 12.58 -1.65
N ASP A 188 5.73 13.76 -1.88
CA ASP A 188 5.50 14.31 -3.22
C ASP A 188 4.62 13.40 -4.11
N ILE A 189 3.72 12.59 -3.51
CA ILE A 189 2.82 11.68 -4.23
C ILE A 189 1.61 12.47 -4.74
N LYS A 190 1.14 12.10 -5.94
CA LYS A 190 -0.07 12.63 -6.53
C LYS A 190 -1.07 11.51 -6.83
N ILE A 191 -2.25 11.57 -6.24
CA ILE A 191 -3.38 10.66 -6.49
C ILE A 191 -4.52 11.47 -7.11
N LEU A 192 -4.68 11.36 -8.43
CA LEU A 192 -5.48 12.30 -9.20
C LEU A 192 -6.48 11.58 -10.12
N HIS A 193 -7.74 12.02 -10.10
CA HIS A 193 -8.74 11.63 -11.10
C HIS A 193 -8.92 10.09 -11.24
N ASN A 194 -8.77 9.33 -10.16
CA ASN A 194 -9.08 7.90 -10.17
C ASN A 194 -10.55 7.69 -9.84
N GLU A 195 -11.13 6.63 -10.40
CA GLU A 195 -12.40 6.09 -9.96
C GLU A 195 -12.12 4.88 -9.05
N ILE A 196 -12.66 4.90 -7.83
CA ILE A 196 -12.45 3.85 -6.83
C ILE A 196 -13.81 3.42 -6.30
N SER A 197 -14.14 2.14 -6.48
CA SER A 197 -15.45 1.61 -6.06
C SER A 197 -15.40 0.15 -5.65
N GLU A 198 -16.49 -0.33 -5.03
CA GLU A 198 -16.65 -1.72 -4.61
C GLU A 198 -15.51 -2.17 -3.69
N VAL A 199 -15.24 -1.38 -2.63
CA VAL A 199 -14.14 -1.60 -1.67
C VAL A 199 -14.71 -1.95 -0.30
N SER A 200 -14.15 -2.96 0.35
CA SER A 200 -14.61 -3.45 1.66
C SER A 200 -14.38 -2.45 2.79
N TYR A 201 -13.35 -1.62 2.70
CA TYR A 201 -12.94 -0.65 3.71
C TYR A 201 -12.80 0.76 3.12
N THR A 202 -11.63 1.35 3.17
CA THR A 202 -11.32 2.74 2.75
C THR A 202 -10.96 2.83 1.27
N GLY A 203 -11.43 3.86 0.58
CA GLY A 203 -11.07 4.11 -0.81
C GLY A 203 -9.58 4.45 -0.96
N ILE A 204 -9.14 5.53 -0.32
CA ILE A 204 -7.73 5.99 -0.31
C ILE A 204 -7.27 6.13 1.15
N SER A 205 -6.20 5.43 1.52
CA SER A 205 -5.51 5.61 2.80
C SER A 205 -4.16 6.30 2.55
N MET A 206 -4.02 7.55 3.03
CA MET A 206 -2.83 8.37 2.86
C MET A 206 -2.12 8.56 4.19
N GLY A 207 -0.90 8.07 4.27
CA GLY A 207 -0.08 8.11 5.47
C GLY A 207 -0.15 6.84 6.32
N TRP A 208 0.73 6.79 7.29
CA TRP A 208 0.83 5.70 8.25
C TRP A 208 1.34 6.20 9.60
N GLY A 209 1.04 5.43 10.68
CA GLY A 209 1.45 5.77 12.02
C GLY A 209 0.43 6.64 12.77
N TRP A 210 0.06 6.18 13.95
CA TRP A 210 -0.92 6.87 14.83
C TRP A 210 -0.22 7.81 15.80
N ASN A 211 0.53 8.78 15.27
CA ASN A 211 1.22 9.79 16.08
C ASN A 211 1.29 11.13 15.34
N GLN A 212 1.59 12.20 16.08
CA GLN A 212 1.67 13.56 15.55
C GLN A 212 3.12 14.03 15.34
N GLN A 213 4.08 13.15 15.51
CA GLN A 213 5.50 13.52 15.38
C GLN A 213 5.87 13.70 13.91
N VAL A 214 6.86 14.54 13.69
CA VAL A 214 7.43 14.75 12.35
C VAL A 214 7.99 13.42 11.83
N CYS A 215 7.61 13.10 10.62
CA CYS A 215 8.07 11.90 9.91
C CYS A 215 8.47 12.28 8.47
N SER A 216 8.74 11.28 7.64
CA SER A 216 9.18 11.49 6.25
C SER A 216 8.10 11.99 5.28
N MET A 217 6.83 12.03 5.70
CA MET A 217 5.71 12.38 4.83
C MET A 217 5.56 13.89 4.66
N SER A 218 5.41 14.34 3.41
CA SER A 218 5.09 15.73 3.08
C SER A 218 4.68 15.90 1.62
N ASN A 219 4.07 17.04 1.29
CA ASN A 219 3.76 17.50 -0.07
C ASN A 219 2.91 16.50 -0.89
N ASN A 220 2.08 15.71 -0.25
CA ASN A 220 1.22 14.74 -0.91
C ASN A 220 -0.08 15.42 -1.39
N MET A 221 -0.62 14.96 -2.52
CA MET A 221 -1.84 15.54 -3.09
C MET A 221 -2.85 14.45 -3.46
N VAL A 222 -4.07 14.57 -2.95
CA VAL A 222 -5.21 13.76 -3.35
C VAL A 222 -6.26 14.70 -3.93
N LYS A 223 -6.57 14.59 -5.24
CA LYS A 223 -7.45 15.56 -5.90
C LYS A 223 -8.28 14.97 -7.03
N GLY A 224 -9.56 15.31 -7.06
CA GLY A 224 -10.45 15.00 -8.18
C GLY A 224 -10.77 13.52 -8.36
N ASN A 225 -10.61 12.70 -7.32
CA ASN A 225 -10.95 11.28 -7.37
C ASN A 225 -12.46 11.09 -7.13
N LEU A 226 -13.06 10.14 -7.85
CA LEU A 226 -14.43 9.68 -7.64
C LEU A 226 -14.39 8.42 -6.78
N ILE A 227 -14.90 8.50 -5.56
CA ILE A 227 -14.88 7.37 -4.60
C ILE A 227 -16.31 7.08 -4.17
N HIS A 228 -16.78 5.86 -4.45
CA HIS A 228 -18.14 5.44 -4.12
C HIS A 228 -18.21 3.94 -3.83
N HIS A 229 -19.30 3.48 -3.18
CA HIS A 229 -19.49 2.08 -2.81
C HIS A 229 -18.28 1.50 -2.05
N TYR A 230 -17.76 2.27 -1.10
CA TYR A 230 -16.76 1.83 -0.12
C TYR A 230 -17.43 1.46 1.21
N ALA A 231 -16.67 0.96 2.18
CA ALA A 231 -17.18 0.52 3.48
C ALA A 231 -18.20 -0.64 3.38
N LYS A 232 -18.01 -1.54 2.45
CA LYS A 232 -18.99 -2.63 2.21
C LYS A 232 -19.02 -3.67 3.32
N HIS A 233 -17.88 -3.90 4.00
CA HIS A 233 -17.75 -4.94 5.01
C HIS A 233 -17.17 -4.45 6.34
N MET A 234 -16.48 -3.32 6.36
CA MET A 234 -15.77 -2.81 7.53
C MET A 234 -16.35 -1.48 8.01
N TYR A 235 -16.18 -1.21 9.31
CA TYR A 235 -16.52 0.05 9.97
C TYR A 235 -15.27 0.92 10.11
N ASP A 236 -15.45 2.12 10.68
CA ASP A 236 -14.36 3.08 10.96
C ASP A 236 -13.52 3.39 9.73
N THR A 237 -14.22 3.78 8.67
CA THR A 237 -13.67 3.96 7.33
C THR A 237 -14.08 5.30 6.74
N ALA A 238 -13.43 5.70 5.66
CA ALA A 238 -13.75 6.91 4.89
C ALA A 238 -13.45 6.72 3.41
N GLY A 239 -14.01 7.58 2.55
CA GLY A 239 -13.58 7.66 1.15
C GLY A 239 -12.08 7.96 1.08
N ILE A 240 -11.61 8.94 1.87
CA ILE A 240 -10.20 9.30 2.04
C ILE A 240 -9.89 9.32 3.54
N TYR A 241 -8.88 8.56 3.95
CA TYR A 241 -8.41 8.45 5.33
C TYR A 241 -6.95 8.89 5.42
N THR A 242 -6.63 9.79 6.33
CA THR A 242 -5.27 10.34 6.46
C THR A 242 -4.67 10.05 7.83
N LEU A 243 -3.41 9.67 7.86
CA LEU A 243 -2.67 9.32 9.07
C LEU A 243 -1.32 10.06 9.14
N GLY A 244 -0.91 10.36 10.37
CA GLY A 244 0.39 10.95 10.67
C GLY A 244 0.52 12.41 10.24
N SER A 245 1.65 13.01 10.59
CA SER A 245 1.96 14.40 10.23
C SER A 245 2.42 14.50 8.78
N GLN A 246 1.71 15.28 7.97
CA GLN A 246 1.97 15.43 6.53
C GLN A 246 1.98 16.91 6.13
N PRO A 247 3.01 17.67 6.48
CA PRO A 247 3.07 19.10 6.16
C PRO A 247 2.98 19.32 4.63
N HIS A 248 2.30 20.40 4.24
CA HIS A 248 2.09 20.81 2.84
C HIS A 248 1.37 19.78 1.97
N SER A 249 0.62 18.86 2.57
CA SER A 249 -0.23 17.93 1.84
C SER A 249 -1.65 18.49 1.70
N PHE A 250 -2.35 18.05 0.64
CA PHE A 250 -3.69 18.52 0.29
C PHE A 250 -4.63 17.34 -0.03
N VAL A 251 -5.87 17.49 0.39
CA VAL A 251 -6.99 16.61 0.04
C VAL A 251 -8.09 17.46 -0.59
#